data_826b7757af46ad0633d498250554895c
#
_entry.id   826b7757af46ad0633d498250554895c
#
_cell.length_a   1.000
_cell.length_b   1.000
_cell.length_c   1.000
_cell.angle_alpha   90.00
_cell.angle_beta   90.00
_cell.angle_gamma   90.00
#
_symmetry.space_group_name_H-M   'P 1'
#
loop_
_entity.id
_entity.type
_entity.pdbx_description
1 polymer ?
#
loop_
_entity_poly.entity_id
_entity_poly.type
_entity_poly.pdbx_seq_one_letter_code
_entity_poly.pdbx_strand_id
1 'polypeptide(L)'
;MKLKDPKTSLAHILYELIMQGKKGVTERDFYYNGFRARLGKIKSHHLVSIDTEREQFVNTFGHKGYFNRHKLATPKIEAVKIYNALNK
;
A
#
# COMPACT_ATOMS: atom_id res chain seq x y z
N MET A 1 -12.63 -12.79 -5.88
CA MET A 1 -13.27 -11.50 -6.16
C MET A 1 -12.35 -10.66 -7.03
N LYS A 2 -12.88 -10.13 -8.11
CA LYS A 2 -12.09 -9.32 -9.03
C LYS A 2 -12.34 -7.83 -8.78
N LEU A 3 -11.27 -7.09 -8.51
CA LEU A 3 -11.36 -5.65 -8.34
C LEU A 3 -11.29 -4.95 -9.69
N LYS A 4 -12.00 -3.83 -9.82
CA LYS A 4 -11.88 -2.98 -11.00
C LYS A 4 -10.51 -2.31 -11.01
N ASP A 5 -10.04 -1.96 -12.19
CA ASP A 5 -8.76 -1.27 -12.32
C ASP A 5 -8.77 0.08 -11.58
N PRO A 6 -7.68 0.43 -10.90
CA PRO A 6 -7.62 1.69 -10.18
C PRO A 6 -7.62 2.89 -11.13
N LYS A 7 -8.41 3.90 -10.79
CA LYS A 7 -8.55 5.12 -11.60
C LYS A 7 -7.64 6.26 -11.14
N THR A 8 -7.10 6.17 -9.93
CA THR A 8 -6.23 7.20 -9.36
C THR A 8 -5.03 6.55 -8.71
N SER A 9 -3.98 7.35 -8.44
CA SER A 9 -2.80 6.84 -7.74
C SER A 9 -3.14 6.39 -6.31
N LEU A 10 -4.08 7.09 -5.65
CA LEU A 10 -4.53 6.71 -4.32
C LEU A 10 -5.22 5.34 -4.35
N ALA A 11 -6.11 5.14 -5.31
CA ALA A 11 -6.80 3.85 -5.49
C ALA A 11 -5.80 2.74 -5.84
N HIS A 12 -4.78 3.04 -6.64
CA HIS A 12 -3.76 2.07 -7.02
C HIS A 12 -2.99 1.55 -5.80
N ILE A 13 -2.65 2.42 -4.86
CA ILE A 13 -1.96 2.01 -3.64
C ILE A 13 -2.84 1.04 -2.84
N LEU A 14 -4.10 1.38 -2.64
CA LEU A 14 -5.03 0.50 -1.92
C LEU A 14 -5.26 -0.82 -2.67
N TYR A 15 -5.38 -0.76 -4.00
CA TYR A 15 -5.50 -1.94 -4.84
C TYR A 15 -4.34 -2.91 -4.59
N GLU A 16 -3.11 -2.41 -4.63
CA GLU A 16 -1.92 -3.24 -4.42
C GLU A 16 -1.85 -3.79 -2.99
N LEU A 17 -2.24 -2.99 -1.99
CA LEU A 17 -2.31 -3.48 -0.61
C LEU A 17 -3.24 -4.67 -0.49
N ILE A 18 -4.39 -4.63 -1.17
CA ILE A 18 -5.35 -5.73 -1.16
C ILE A 18 -4.81 -6.94 -1.91
N MET A 19 -4.25 -6.73 -3.10
CA MET A 19 -3.80 -7.83 -3.96
C MET A 19 -2.55 -8.52 -3.43
N GLN A 20 -1.62 -7.78 -2.83
CA GLN A 20 -0.38 -8.35 -2.30
C GLN A 20 -0.57 -9.02 -0.93
N GLY A 21 -1.59 -8.60 -0.19
CA GLY A 21 -1.90 -9.23 1.10
C GLY A 21 -0.71 -9.27 2.04
N LYS A 22 -0.33 -10.47 2.48
CA LYS A 22 0.78 -10.66 3.43
C LYS A 22 2.14 -10.25 2.89
N LYS A 23 2.32 -10.25 1.58
CA LYS A 23 3.57 -9.81 0.96
C LYS A 23 3.79 -8.31 1.16
N GLY A 24 2.71 -7.54 1.19
CA GLY A 24 2.77 -6.10 1.38
C GLY A 24 3.33 -5.34 0.19
N VAL A 25 3.46 -4.05 0.37
CA VAL A 25 3.99 -3.15 -0.66
C VAL A 25 5.04 -2.23 -0.06
N THR A 26 5.94 -1.73 -0.91
CA THR A 26 6.94 -0.74 -0.51
C THR A 26 6.82 0.47 -1.43
N GLU A 27 7.44 1.58 -1.04
CA GLU A 27 7.48 2.78 -1.86
C GLU A 27 8.08 2.51 -3.25
N ARG A 28 8.98 1.52 -3.34
CA ARG A 28 9.63 1.14 -4.60
C ARG A 28 8.68 0.51 -5.61
N ASP A 29 7.53 0.02 -5.16
CA ASP A 29 6.54 -0.60 -6.05
C ASP A 29 5.74 0.44 -6.84
N PHE A 30 5.95 1.72 -6.54
CA PHE A 30 5.20 2.81 -7.15
C PHE A 30 6.17 3.85 -7.71
N TYR A 31 5.89 4.31 -8.92
CA TYR A 31 6.77 5.23 -9.66
C TYR A 31 6.26 6.66 -9.69
N TYR A 32 5.63 7.11 -8.61
CA TYR A 32 5.15 8.49 -8.54
C TYR A 32 5.47 9.12 -7.20
N ASN A 33 5.58 10.45 -7.20
CA ASN A 33 5.85 11.21 -6.01
C ASN A 33 4.63 11.21 -5.08
N GLY A 34 4.88 11.38 -3.79
CA GLY A 34 3.80 11.53 -2.82
C GLY A 34 3.18 10.23 -2.34
N PHE A 35 3.88 9.11 -2.49
CA PHE A 35 3.41 7.82 -1.98
C PHE A 35 3.06 7.91 -0.49
N ARG A 36 3.95 8.50 0.33
CA ARG A 36 3.73 8.60 1.78
C ARG A 36 2.51 9.44 2.13
N ALA A 37 2.32 10.54 1.41
CA ALA A 37 1.15 11.41 1.62
C ALA A 37 -0.14 10.68 1.28
N ARG A 38 -0.16 9.94 0.18
CA ARG A 38 -1.32 9.16 -0.24
C ARG A 38 -1.60 8.01 0.72
N LEU A 39 -0.55 7.34 1.20
CA LEU A 39 -0.68 6.27 2.18
C LEU A 39 -1.28 6.82 3.49
N GLY A 40 -0.80 7.98 3.95
CA GLY A 40 -1.35 8.67 5.11
C GLY A 40 -2.81 9.03 4.93
N LYS A 41 -3.21 9.45 3.74
CA LYS A 41 -4.59 9.76 3.43
C LYS A 41 -5.49 8.52 3.47
N ILE A 42 -4.99 7.39 2.99
CA ILE A 42 -5.72 6.12 3.08
C ILE A 42 -5.98 5.77 4.55
N LYS A 43 -4.96 5.92 5.39
CA LYS A 43 -5.08 5.64 6.83
C LYS A 43 -6.06 6.59 7.53
N SER A 44 -5.93 7.88 7.30
CA SER A 44 -6.68 8.89 8.07
C SER A 44 -8.04 9.21 7.50
N HIS A 45 -8.18 9.34 6.18
CA HIS A 45 -9.44 9.70 5.54
C HIS A 45 -10.31 8.51 5.21
N HIS A 46 -9.70 7.38 4.90
CA HIS A 46 -10.45 6.19 4.50
C HIS A 46 -10.46 5.11 5.57
N LEU A 47 -9.83 5.38 6.72
CA LEU A 47 -9.86 4.52 7.91
C LEU A 47 -9.37 3.09 7.64
N VAL A 48 -8.38 2.96 6.77
CA VAL A 48 -7.75 1.68 6.48
C VAL A 48 -6.57 1.50 7.42
N SER A 49 -6.56 0.38 8.16
CA SER A 49 -5.43 0.05 9.03
C SER A 49 -4.32 -0.61 8.22
N ILE A 50 -3.12 -0.10 8.38
CA ILE A 50 -1.94 -0.59 7.66
C ILE A 50 -0.82 -0.79 8.66
N ASP A 51 -0.25 -2.01 8.67
CA ASP A 51 0.93 -2.32 9.47
C ASP A 51 2.17 -2.01 8.65
N THR A 52 3.13 -1.36 9.28
CA THR A 52 4.39 -1.00 8.65
C THR A 52 5.54 -1.70 9.35
N GLU A 53 6.32 -2.46 8.59
CA GLU A 53 7.52 -3.15 9.09
C GLU A 53 8.75 -2.54 8.44
N ARG A 54 9.78 -2.32 9.22
CA ARG A 54 11.07 -1.85 8.70
C ARG A 54 11.93 -3.05 8.35
N GLU A 55 12.38 -3.12 7.10
CA GLU A 55 13.21 -4.20 6.61
C GLU A 55 14.61 -3.67 6.24
N GLN A 56 15.62 -4.49 6.49
CA GLN A 56 17.00 -4.19 6.13
C GLN A 56 17.34 -4.87 4.80
N PHE A 57 18.13 -4.19 3.99
CA PHE A 57 18.70 -4.79 2.80
C PHE A 57 20.19 -4.45 2.69
N VAL A 58 20.90 -5.29 1.95
CA VAL A 58 22.33 -5.05 1.65
C VAL A 58 22.44 -4.91 0.13
N ASN A 59 23.03 -3.82 -0.34
CA ASN A 59 23.21 -3.61 -1.77
C ASN A 59 24.44 -4.37 -2.30
N THR A 60 24.68 -4.30 -3.61
CA THR A 60 25.79 -4.99 -4.27
C THR A 60 27.15 -4.63 -3.70
N PHE A 61 27.28 -3.44 -3.13
CA PHE A 61 28.55 -2.95 -2.56
C PHE A 61 28.68 -3.20 -1.07
N GLY A 62 27.78 -4.00 -0.47
CA GLY A 62 27.81 -4.31 0.95
C GLY A 62 27.26 -3.23 1.85
N HIS A 63 26.69 -2.16 1.30
CA HIS A 63 26.09 -1.11 2.10
C HIS A 63 24.70 -1.54 2.58
N LYS A 64 24.43 -1.26 3.85
CA LYS A 64 23.14 -1.56 4.46
C LYS A 64 22.18 -0.40 4.27
N GLY A 65 20.94 -0.71 3.97
CA GLY A 65 19.87 0.26 3.88
C GLY A 65 18.60 -0.28 4.50
N TYR A 66 17.59 0.56 4.61
CA TYR A 66 16.30 0.19 5.21
C TYR A 66 15.17 0.68 4.31
N PHE A 67 14.09 -0.08 4.31
CA PHE A 67 12.85 0.35 3.67
C PHE A 67 11.67 -0.11 4.51
N ASN A 68 10.54 0.57 4.34
CA ASN A 68 9.33 0.22 5.06
C ASN A 68 8.44 -0.62 4.15
N ARG A 69 7.99 -1.76 4.68
CA ARG A 69 7.01 -2.61 4.01
C ARG A 69 5.66 -2.41 4.67
N HIS A 70 4.67 -2.06 3.88
CA HIS A 70 3.32 -1.78 4.35
C HIS A 70 2.41 -2.94 4.02
N LYS A 71 1.67 -3.42 5.01
CA LYS A 71 0.74 -4.56 4.85
C LYS A 71 -0.64 -4.15 5.30
N LEU A 72 -1.65 -4.61 4.58
CA LEU A 72 -3.03 -4.34 4.94
C LEU A 72 -3.39 -5.05 6.25
N ALA A 73 -3.83 -4.27 7.25
CA ALA A 73 -4.31 -4.82 8.53
C ALA A 73 -5.83 -4.85 8.60
N THR A 74 -6.53 -3.99 7.84
CA THR A 74 -7.98 -4.04 7.72
C THR A 74 -8.41 -5.35 7.06
N PRO A 75 -9.49 -6.00 7.54
CA PRO A 75 -10.00 -7.20 6.88
C PRO A 75 -10.25 -6.96 5.39
N LYS A 76 -9.91 -7.94 4.58
CA LYS A 76 -9.97 -7.81 3.12
C LYS A 76 -11.35 -7.38 2.62
N ILE A 77 -12.40 -7.94 3.19
CA ILE A 77 -13.78 -7.61 2.79
C ILE A 77 -14.07 -6.11 2.99
N GLU A 78 -13.64 -5.57 4.13
CA GLU A 78 -13.82 -4.14 4.42
C GLU A 78 -12.96 -3.26 3.51
N ALA A 79 -11.72 -3.68 3.27
CA ALA A 79 -10.82 -2.96 2.38
C ALA A 79 -11.37 -2.90 0.95
N VAL A 80 -11.97 -3.96 0.47
CA VAL A 80 -12.60 -4.01 -0.86
C VAL A 80 -13.77 -3.03 -0.93
N LYS A 81 -14.59 -2.95 0.12
CA LYS A 81 -15.70 -1.98 0.17
C LYS A 81 -15.19 -0.54 0.10
N ILE A 82 -14.13 -0.25 0.85
CA ILE A 82 -13.50 1.08 0.83
C ILE A 82 -12.94 1.38 -0.56
N TYR A 83 -12.26 0.41 -1.16
CA TYR A 83 -11.72 0.55 -2.50
C TYR A 83 -12.81 0.86 -3.52
N ASN A 84 -13.90 0.14 -3.48
CA ASN A 84 -15.01 0.35 -4.43
C ASN A 84 -15.65 1.73 -4.27
N ALA A 85 -15.74 2.23 -3.03
CA ALA A 85 -16.25 3.57 -2.77
C ALA A 85 -15.28 4.65 -3.24
N LEU A 86 -13.99 4.43 -3.03
CA LEU A 86 -12.92 5.37 -3.42
C LEU A 86 -12.73 5.41 -4.94
N ASN A 87 -12.87 4.28 -5.60
CA ASN A 87 -12.55 4.11 -7.02
C ASN A 87 -13.78 4.24 -7.93
N LYS A 88 -14.65 5.14 -7.60
CA LYS A 88 -15.85 5.40 -8.43
C LYS A 88 -15.53 6.09 -9.74
#